data_fe5d313a8845558510dcf661cef79c22
#
_entry.id   fe5d313a8845558510dcf661cef79c22
#
_cell.length_a   1.000
_cell.length_b   1.000
_cell.length_c   1.000
_cell.angle_alpha   90.00
_cell.angle_beta   90.00
_cell.angle_gamma   90.00
#
_symmetry.space_group_name_H-M   'P 1'
#
loop_
_entity.id
_entity.type
_entity.pdbx_description
1 polymer ?
#
loop_
_entity_poly.entity_id
_entity_poly.type
_entity_poly.pdbx_seq_one_letter_code
_entity_poly.pdbx_strand_id
1 'polypeptide(L)'
;EDYLAQLRQTCSSAGVQPNAAEWLRGHAAGVLAYCTPKSAYLLGRAGQKISAVCSKTAIEKMQRGYNFGAKYRNLQVGIDRIEQNIWRVEEKINELKRRNTAKDTNDAMFLEIELVKLKIQLRNAVEQQRRFASWPQ
;
A
#
# COMPACT_ATOMS: atom_id res chain seq x y z
N GLU A 1 14.89 24.85 8.20
CA GLU A 1 15.97 25.52 8.99
C GLU A 1 16.16 24.90 10.37
N ASP A 2 15.10 24.48 11.04
CA ASP A 2 15.17 23.90 12.41
C ASP A 2 15.97 22.59 12.51
N TYR A 3 15.90 21.73 11.48
CA TYR A 3 16.57 20.43 11.50
C TYR A 3 18.11 20.54 11.46
N LEU A 4 18.63 21.50 10.69
CA LEU A 4 20.07 21.75 10.67
C LEU A 4 20.59 22.32 12.03
N ALA A 5 19.77 23.12 12.71
CA ALA A 5 20.07 23.59 14.04
C ALA A 5 20.15 22.49 15.08
N GLN A 6 19.16 21.57 15.04
CA GLN A 6 19.15 20.37 15.89
C GLN A 6 20.35 19.46 15.61
N LEU A 7 20.68 19.25 14.32
CA LEU A 7 21.83 18.45 13.92
C LEU A 7 23.14 19.04 14.44
N ARG A 8 23.31 20.36 14.34
CA ARG A 8 24.47 21.08 14.90
C ARG A 8 24.59 20.88 16.41
N GLN A 9 23.49 21.00 17.13
CA GLN A 9 23.47 20.83 18.58
C GLN A 9 23.88 19.39 18.97
N THR A 10 23.28 18.38 18.31
CA THR A 10 23.56 16.97 18.57
C THR A 10 25.01 16.60 18.20
N CYS A 11 25.53 17.07 17.06
CA CYS A 11 26.88 16.77 16.63
C CYS A 11 27.93 17.54 17.46
N SER A 12 27.63 18.74 17.93
CA SER A 12 28.54 19.53 18.79
C SER A 12 28.81 18.81 20.12
N SER A 13 27.80 18.13 20.69
CA SER A 13 27.98 17.35 21.92
C SER A 13 28.93 16.16 21.73
N ALA A 14 29.09 15.67 20.49
CA ALA A 14 30.03 14.60 20.09
C ALA A 14 31.37 15.15 19.54
N GLY A 15 31.60 16.46 19.63
CA GLY A 15 32.85 17.10 19.11
C GLY A 15 32.93 17.21 17.59
N VAL A 16 31.81 16.99 16.87
CA VAL A 16 31.74 17.05 15.41
C VAL A 16 30.99 18.31 14.97
N GLN A 17 31.56 19.09 14.06
CA GLN A 17 30.86 20.22 13.44
C GLN A 17 30.40 19.86 12.02
N PRO A 18 29.07 19.73 11.78
CA PRO A 18 28.55 19.41 10.45
C PRO A 18 28.81 20.57 9.47
N ASN A 19 29.30 20.25 8.29
CA ASN A 19 29.46 21.20 7.20
C ASN A 19 28.11 21.60 6.64
N ALA A 20 27.60 22.79 6.95
CA ALA A 20 26.29 23.26 6.52
C ALA A 20 26.14 23.33 4.99
N ALA A 21 27.18 23.70 4.26
CA ALA A 21 27.13 23.80 2.81
C ALA A 21 26.99 22.40 2.15
N GLU A 22 27.72 21.41 2.65
CA GLU A 22 27.61 20.03 2.19
C GLU A 22 26.27 19.42 2.55
N TRP A 23 25.79 19.68 3.76
CA TRP A 23 24.45 19.24 4.17
C TRP A 23 23.35 19.81 3.27
N LEU A 24 23.38 21.13 2.98
CA LEU A 24 22.40 21.78 2.10
C LEU A 24 22.44 21.21 0.67
N ARG A 25 23.65 20.96 0.14
CA ARG A 25 23.78 20.31 -1.17
C ARG A 25 23.21 18.91 -1.17
N GLY A 26 23.53 18.10 -0.17
CA GLY A 26 23.00 16.76 -0.02
C GLY A 26 21.49 16.74 0.16
N HIS A 27 20.95 17.65 0.98
CA HIS A 27 19.51 17.82 1.17
C HIS A 27 18.81 18.19 -0.16
N ALA A 28 19.33 19.16 -0.90
CA ALA A 28 18.75 19.56 -2.18
C ALA A 28 18.76 18.41 -3.19
N ALA A 29 19.86 17.68 -3.29
CA ALA A 29 19.96 16.49 -4.15
C ALA A 29 18.97 15.39 -3.72
N GLY A 30 18.84 15.14 -2.40
CA GLY A 30 17.89 14.20 -1.83
C GLY A 30 16.43 14.57 -2.12
N VAL A 31 16.08 15.86 -2.01
CA VAL A 31 14.74 16.37 -2.34
C VAL A 31 14.42 16.12 -3.83
N LEU A 32 15.36 16.41 -4.73
CA LEU A 32 15.18 16.17 -6.17
C LEU A 32 14.96 14.68 -6.48
N ALA A 33 15.74 13.80 -5.86
CA ALA A 33 15.61 12.36 -6.02
C ALA A 33 14.29 11.81 -5.42
N TYR A 34 13.85 12.39 -4.30
CA TYR A 34 12.63 11.98 -3.59
C TYR A 34 11.36 12.49 -4.28
N CYS A 35 11.33 13.75 -4.74
CA CYS A 35 10.12 14.40 -5.29
C CYS A 35 9.86 13.97 -6.74
N THR A 36 9.71 12.66 -6.97
CA THR A 36 9.50 12.06 -8.27
C THR A 36 8.18 11.28 -8.34
N PRO A 37 7.57 11.10 -9.54
CA PRO A 37 6.39 10.26 -9.70
C PRO A 37 6.59 8.82 -9.22
N LYS A 38 7.79 8.26 -9.40
CA LYS A 38 8.14 6.91 -8.94
C LYS A 38 8.12 6.82 -7.41
N SER A 39 8.69 7.78 -6.71
CA SER A 39 8.65 7.84 -5.24
C SER A 39 7.22 8.01 -4.74
N ALA A 40 6.44 8.87 -5.39
CA ALA A 40 5.02 9.06 -5.06
C ALA A 40 4.20 7.77 -5.25
N TYR A 41 4.50 6.97 -6.26
CA TYR A 41 3.88 5.66 -6.44
C TYR A 41 4.14 4.74 -5.24
N LEU A 42 5.37 4.70 -4.73
CA LEU A 42 5.70 3.90 -3.55
C LEU A 42 4.97 4.41 -2.30
N LEU A 43 4.89 5.74 -2.12
CA LEU A 43 4.12 6.35 -1.04
C LEU A 43 2.63 6.00 -1.12
N GLY A 44 2.04 6.08 -2.32
CA GLY A 44 0.64 5.71 -2.54
C GLY A 44 0.37 4.23 -2.21
N ARG A 45 1.27 3.32 -2.60
CA ARG A 45 1.20 1.91 -2.24
C ARG A 45 1.26 1.68 -0.72
N ALA A 46 2.14 2.42 -0.04
CA ALA A 46 2.29 2.35 1.41
C ALA A 46 1.17 3.07 2.18
N GLY A 47 0.33 3.88 1.50
CA GLY A 47 -0.68 4.73 2.12
C GLY A 47 -0.09 5.90 2.91
N GLN A 48 1.14 6.29 2.57
CA GLN A 48 1.84 7.43 3.16
C GLN A 48 1.55 8.71 2.38
N LYS A 49 1.64 9.86 3.02
CA LYS A 49 1.44 11.16 2.38
C LYS A 49 2.72 11.63 1.67
N ILE A 50 2.56 12.42 0.60
CA ILE A 50 3.66 13.13 -0.01
C ILE A 50 4.16 14.18 0.99
N SER A 51 5.48 14.25 1.18
CA SER A 51 6.10 15.19 2.11
C SER A 51 5.98 16.64 1.63
N ALA A 52 5.77 17.55 2.58
CA ALA A 52 5.74 18.99 2.33
C ALA A 52 7.11 19.56 1.89
N VAL A 53 8.19 18.78 1.93
CA VAL A 53 9.50 19.17 1.39
C VAL A 53 9.49 19.34 -0.12
N CYS A 54 8.55 18.69 -0.82
CA CYS A 54 8.38 18.84 -2.25
C CYS A 54 7.68 20.16 -2.60
N SER A 55 8.17 20.83 -3.65
CA SER A 55 7.52 22.03 -4.17
C SER A 55 6.13 21.72 -4.73
N LYS A 56 5.25 22.74 -4.82
CA LYS A 56 3.90 22.56 -5.40
C LYS A 56 3.96 21.95 -6.80
N THR A 57 4.83 22.43 -7.65
CA THR A 57 5.01 21.92 -9.02
C THR A 57 5.51 20.45 -9.05
N ALA A 58 6.36 20.06 -8.09
CA ALA A 58 6.76 18.68 -7.94
C ALA A 58 5.59 17.80 -7.47
N ILE A 59 4.81 18.27 -6.49
CA ILE A 59 3.63 17.54 -5.98
C ILE A 59 2.61 17.29 -7.10
N GLU A 60 2.36 18.29 -7.96
CA GLU A 60 1.46 18.13 -9.12
C GLU A 60 1.95 17.01 -10.06
N LYS A 61 3.24 16.98 -10.36
CA LYS A 61 3.86 15.90 -11.16
C LYS A 61 3.80 14.53 -10.48
N MET A 62 3.92 14.50 -9.16
CA MET A 62 3.87 13.30 -8.33
C MET A 62 2.45 12.72 -8.21
N GLN A 63 1.40 13.54 -8.38
CA GLN A 63 0.00 13.15 -8.11
C GLN A 63 -0.43 11.92 -8.90
N ARG A 64 -0.02 11.81 -10.17
CA ARG A 64 -0.32 10.65 -11.02
C ARG A 64 0.30 9.37 -10.44
N GLY A 65 1.58 9.43 -10.04
CA GLY A 65 2.26 8.31 -9.42
C GLY A 65 1.59 7.89 -8.12
N TYR A 66 1.29 8.86 -7.26
CA TYR A 66 0.60 8.63 -5.99
C TYR A 66 -0.75 7.92 -6.18
N ASN A 67 -1.59 8.43 -7.08
CA ASN A 67 -2.91 7.85 -7.36
C ASN A 67 -2.80 6.42 -7.91
N PHE A 68 -1.78 6.16 -8.73
CA PHE A 68 -1.53 4.83 -9.28
C PHE A 68 -1.13 3.83 -8.17
N GLY A 69 -0.27 4.23 -7.25
CA GLY A 69 0.10 3.43 -6.07
C GLY A 69 -1.07 3.23 -5.10
N ALA A 70 -1.84 4.29 -4.84
CA ALA A 70 -3.03 4.22 -3.99
C ALA A 70 -4.09 3.26 -4.57
N LYS A 71 -4.21 3.19 -5.90
CA LYS A 71 -5.10 2.23 -6.57
C LYS A 71 -4.68 0.79 -6.29
N TYR A 72 -3.37 0.49 -6.37
CA TYR A 72 -2.84 -0.82 -5.99
C TYR A 72 -3.23 -1.18 -4.56
N ARG A 73 -2.99 -0.27 -3.60
CA ARG A 73 -3.31 -0.48 -2.19
C ARG A 73 -4.81 -0.72 -1.96
N ASN A 74 -5.66 0.08 -2.59
CA ASN A 74 -7.12 -0.07 -2.43
C ASN A 74 -7.62 -1.42 -2.97
N LEU A 75 -7.05 -1.89 -4.08
CA LEU A 75 -7.34 -3.23 -4.60
C LEU A 75 -6.84 -4.32 -3.65
N GLN A 76 -5.67 -4.15 -3.01
CA GLN A 76 -5.18 -5.09 -2.00
C GLN A 76 -6.15 -5.21 -0.82
N VAL A 77 -6.64 -4.09 -0.29
CA VAL A 77 -7.65 -4.10 0.79
C VAL A 77 -8.93 -4.85 0.36
N GLY A 78 -9.32 -4.70 -0.91
CA GLY A 78 -10.44 -5.45 -1.48
C GLY A 78 -10.17 -6.96 -1.56
N ILE A 79 -8.99 -7.34 -1.99
CA ILE A 79 -8.52 -8.73 -2.07
C ILE A 79 -8.54 -9.36 -0.67
N ASP A 80 -7.92 -8.72 0.32
CA ASP A 80 -7.85 -9.21 1.70
C ASP A 80 -9.26 -9.46 2.28
N ARG A 81 -10.22 -8.60 1.95
CA ARG A 81 -11.62 -8.75 2.37
C ARG A 81 -12.29 -9.96 1.71
N ILE A 82 -12.04 -10.18 0.42
CA ILE A 82 -12.58 -11.35 -0.30
C ILE A 82 -11.98 -12.63 0.28
N GLU A 83 -10.68 -12.68 0.54
CA GLU A 83 -10.00 -13.82 1.16
C GLU A 83 -10.56 -14.14 2.55
N GLN A 84 -10.83 -13.13 3.37
CA GLN A 84 -11.49 -13.30 4.68
C GLN A 84 -12.92 -13.86 4.53
N ASN A 85 -13.65 -13.45 3.49
CA ASN A 85 -14.98 -13.98 3.24
C ASN A 85 -14.90 -15.46 2.78
N ILE A 86 -13.97 -15.80 1.90
CA ILE A 86 -13.71 -17.16 1.46
C ILE A 86 -13.45 -18.04 2.69
N TRP A 87 -12.54 -17.65 3.55
CA TRP A 87 -12.21 -18.39 4.77
C TRP A 87 -13.45 -18.63 5.65
N ARG A 88 -14.28 -17.61 5.88
CA ARG A 88 -15.52 -17.74 6.68
C ARG A 88 -16.52 -18.71 6.04
N VAL A 89 -16.67 -18.66 4.74
CA VAL A 89 -17.59 -19.58 4.01
C VAL A 89 -17.06 -21.01 4.07
N GLU A 90 -15.77 -21.23 3.88
CA GLU A 90 -15.13 -22.56 3.97
C GLU A 90 -15.30 -23.16 5.38
N GLU A 91 -15.08 -22.38 6.43
CA GLU A 91 -15.31 -22.82 7.81
C GLU A 91 -16.78 -23.21 8.06
N LYS A 92 -17.71 -22.42 7.52
CA LYS A 92 -19.15 -22.73 7.66
C LYS A 92 -19.55 -24.01 6.92
N ILE A 93 -19.02 -24.24 5.73
CA ILE A 93 -19.22 -25.47 4.97
C ILE A 93 -18.70 -26.66 5.79
N ASN A 94 -17.51 -26.57 6.36
CA ASN A 94 -16.90 -27.62 7.17
C ASN A 94 -17.74 -27.94 8.42
N GLU A 95 -18.29 -26.91 9.09
CA GLU A 95 -19.18 -27.07 10.22
C GLU A 95 -20.46 -27.84 9.84
N LEU A 96 -21.12 -27.43 8.75
CA LEU A 96 -22.34 -28.05 8.25
C LEU A 96 -22.09 -29.52 7.86
N LYS A 97 -20.99 -29.80 7.16
CA LYS A 97 -20.60 -31.17 6.80
C LYS A 97 -20.36 -32.09 8.00
N ARG A 98 -19.82 -31.53 9.10
CA ARG A 98 -19.64 -32.32 10.34
C ARG A 98 -20.93 -32.68 11.02
N ARG A 99 -21.97 -31.84 10.96
CA ARG A 99 -23.29 -32.14 11.52
C ARG A 99 -24.07 -33.15 10.71
N ASN A 100 -23.85 -33.18 9.40
CA ASN A 100 -24.32 -34.18 8.47
C ASN A 100 -25.84 -34.49 8.51
N THR A 101 -26.70 -33.47 8.71
CA THR A 101 -28.15 -33.60 8.51
C THR A 101 -28.53 -33.30 7.06
N ALA A 102 -29.70 -33.78 6.60
CA ALA A 102 -30.18 -33.49 5.25
C ALA A 102 -30.30 -31.97 4.97
N LYS A 103 -30.72 -31.21 5.99
CA LYS A 103 -30.77 -29.74 5.91
C LYS A 103 -29.37 -29.15 5.78
N ASP A 104 -28.43 -29.57 6.62
CA ASP A 104 -27.06 -29.08 6.62
C ASP A 104 -26.35 -29.36 5.29
N THR A 105 -26.67 -30.51 4.65
CA THR A 105 -26.16 -30.88 3.32
C THR A 105 -26.63 -29.89 2.25
N ASN A 106 -27.91 -29.51 2.26
CA ASN A 106 -28.45 -28.53 1.33
C ASN A 106 -27.85 -27.15 1.56
N ASP A 107 -27.77 -26.70 2.83
CA ASP A 107 -27.18 -25.40 3.18
C ASP A 107 -25.70 -25.35 2.76
N ALA A 108 -24.93 -26.41 2.96
CA ALA A 108 -23.54 -26.49 2.51
C ALA A 108 -23.41 -26.36 0.98
N MET A 109 -24.34 -26.96 0.21
CA MET A 109 -24.32 -26.85 -1.26
C MET A 109 -24.54 -25.42 -1.75
N PHE A 110 -25.42 -24.65 -1.11
CA PHE A 110 -25.58 -23.21 -1.42
C PHE A 110 -24.32 -22.41 -1.11
N LEU A 111 -23.66 -22.68 0.01
CA LEU A 111 -22.40 -22.02 0.37
C LEU A 111 -21.24 -22.41 -0.56
N GLU A 112 -21.22 -23.63 -1.09
CA GLU A 112 -20.24 -24.04 -2.11
C GLU A 112 -20.40 -23.23 -3.41
N ILE A 113 -21.63 -22.91 -3.82
CA ILE A 113 -21.89 -22.03 -4.97
C ILE A 113 -21.40 -20.61 -4.67
N GLU A 114 -21.64 -20.08 -3.47
CA GLU A 114 -21.14 -18.78 -3.04
C GLU A 114 -19.60 -18.75 -3.02
N LEU A 115 -18.97 -19.81 -2.53
CA LEU A 115 -17.52 -19.97 -2.51
C LEU A 115 -16.91 -19.88 -3.92
N VAL A 116 -17.52 -20.54 -4.90
CA VAL A 116 -17.08 -20.44 -6.30
C VAL A 116 -17.16 -19.01 -6.81
N LYS A 117 -18.25 -18.29 -6.51
CA LYS A 117 -18.39 -16.86 -6.90
C LYS A 117 -17.30 -16.00 -6.26
N LEU A 118 -17.03 -16.18 -4.98
CA LEU A 118 -15.97 -15.46 -4.27
C LEU A 118 -14.59 -15.74 -4.86
N LYS A 119 -14.28 -16.99 -5.21
CA LYS A 119 -13.01 -17.37 -5.86
C LYS A 119 -12.85 -16.73 -7.25
N ILE A 120 -13.94 -16.58 -8.00
CA ILE A 120 -13.93 -15.85 -9.28
C ILE A 120 -13.69 -14.36 -9.04
N GLN A 121 -14.35 -13.74 -8.04
CA GLN A 121 -14.13 -12.34 -7.67
C GLN A 121 -12.70 -12.10 -7.25
N LEU A 122 -12.11 -12.97 -6.43
CA LEU A 122 -10.72 -12.90 -6.02
C LEU A 122 -9.78 -12.89 -7.22
N ARG A 123 -9.94 -13.84 -8.14
CA ARG A 123 -9.11 -13.91 -9.36
C ARG A 123 -9.18 -12.62 -10.16
N ASN A 124 -10.38 -12.07 -10.36
CA ASN A 124 -10.59 -10.84 -11.12
C ASN A 124 -9.96 -9.64 -10.41
N ALA A 125 -10.06 -9.55 -9.07
CA ALA A 125 -9.46 -8.49 -8.29
C ALA A 125 -7.93 -8.54 -8.35
N VAL A 126 -7.33 -9.72 -8.25
CA VAL A 126 -5.87 -9.94 -8.39
C VAL A 126 -5.40 -9.55 -9.78
N GLU A 127 -6.14 -9.91 -10.82
CA GLU A 127 -5.79 -9.53 -12.20
C GLU A 127 -5.85 -8.01 -12.41
N GLN A 128 -6.85 -7.36 -11.84
CA GLN A 128 -6.92 -5.89 -11.86
C GLN A 128 -5.74 -5.26 -11.11
N GLN A 129 -5.37 -5.80 -9.95
CA GLN A 129 -4.26 -5.27 -9.16
C GLN A 129 -2.91 -5.38 -9.89
N ARG A 130 -2.69 -6.44 -10.65
CA ARG A 130 -1.46 -6.64 -11.45
C ARG A 130 -1.17 -5.46 -12.37
N ARG A 131 -2.18 -4.77 -12.90
CA ARG A 131 -2.03 -3.58 -13.76
C ARG A 131 -1.38 -2.40 -13.03
N PHE A 132 -1.42 -2.40 -11.71
CA PHE A 132 -0.88 -1.35 -10.84
C PHE A 132 0.35 -1.83 -10.05
N ALA A 133 0.87 -3.03 -10.32
CA ALA A 133 1.93 -3.65 -9.53
C ALA A 133 3.29 -2.93 -9.65
N SER A 134 3.52 -2.22 -10.75
CA SER A 134 4.72 -1.42 -10.98
C SER A 134 4.37 -0.06 -11.58
N TRP A 135 5.18 0.95 -11.29
CA TRP A 135 5.07 2.25 -11.95
C TRP A 135 5.53 2.10 -13.41
N PRO A 136 4.72 2.50 -14.42
CA PRO A 136 5.13 2.47 -15.81
C PRO A 136 6.29 3.45 -16.02
N GLN A 137 7.33 3.01 -16.73
CA GLN A 137 8.47 3.83 -17.10
C GLN A 137 8.12 4.81 -18.21
#